data_915c0c93abfe6677676a18a4762c1b5d
#
_entry.id   915c0c93abfe6677676a18a4762c1b5d
#
_cell.length_a   1.000
_cell.length_b   1.000
_cell.length_c   1.000
_cell.angle_alpha   90.00
_cell.angle_beta   90.00
_cell.angle_gamma   90.00
#
_symmetry.space_group_name_H-M   'P 1'
#
loop_
_entity.id
_entity.type
_entity.pdbx_description
1 polymer ?
#
loop_
_entity_poly.entity_id
_entity_poly.type
_entity_poly.pdbx_seq_one_letter_code
_entity_poly.pdbx_strand_id
1 'polypeptide(L)'
;MMTNKAAAPPRSWRRRLAGGSALPMLAVLLALLALWYVGTVWLNAPIVIDRYERDGNTGWSFGELVGDTMAMDRPLLPAPHQILAELDKTVLEVSPTSRRSLIYHGWVTLSSALLGFAIGSVLGVVLAAGIVHFRTLERSLLPWIIASQTVPILAIAPMIIVVLGSLGFVGVVPKAIISAYLCFFPVTIGMVKGLTSPDPMHLDLVRTYNAATSQIFWKLRWPSAVVYLFASLKVAVALAIVGAIVGELPTGAQA
;
A
#
# COMPACT_ATOMS: atom_id res chain seq x y z
N MET A 1 7.51 -58.73 -22.42
CA MET A 1 8.31 -58.55 -21.15
C MET A 1 8.00 -57.15 -20.64
N MET A 2 6.93 -57.05 -19.83
CA MET A 2 6.45 -55.76 -19.28
C MET A 2 7.11 -55.52 -17.94
N THR A 3 7.98 -54.53 -17.83
CA THR A 3 8.63 -54.14 -16.57
C THR A 3 7.66 -53.29 -15.74
N ASN A 4 7.19 -53.89 -14.65
CA ASN A 4 6.37 -53.28 -13.62
C ASN A 4 7.19 -52.20 -12.88
N LYS A 5 6.95 -50.90 -13.15
CA LYS A 5 7.50 -49.78 -12.37
C LYS A 5 6.73 -49.70 -11.05
N ALA A 6 7.29 -50.24 -9.98
CA ALA A 6 6.78 -50.08 -8.64
C ALA A 6 6.70 -48.57 -8.28
N ALA A 7 5.50 -48.12 -7.94
CA ALA A 7 5.26 -46.74 -7.49
C ALA A 7 6.01 -46.50 -6.17
N ALA A 8 6.81 -45.42 -6.13
CA ALA A 8 7.52 -45.01 -4.91
C ALA A 8 6.52 -44.66 -3.80
N PRO A 9 6.74 -45.06 -2.53
CA PRO A 9 5.82 -44.75 -1.44
C PRO A 9 5.72 -43.23 -1.21
N PRO A 10 4.54 -42.74 -0.77
CA PRO A 10 4.33 -41.31 -0.54
C PRO A 10 5.27 -40.81 0.57
N ARG A 11 6.09 -39.82 0.24
CA ARG A 11 6.97 -39.15 1.21
C ARG A 11 6.11 -38.56 2.33
N SER A 12 6.28 -39.09 3.57
CA SER A 12 5.54 -38.64 4.75
C SER A 12 5.74 -37.13 4.96
N TRP A 13 4.67 -36.41 5.29
CA TRP A 13 4.65 -34.98 5.57
C TRP A 13 5.69 -34.56 6.64
N ARG A 14 6.03 -35.43 7.57
CA ARG A 14 7.09 -35.23 8.56
C ARG A 14 8.49 -35.07 7.96
N ARG A 15 8.80 -35.73 6.82
CA ARG A 15 10.06 -35.52 6.10
C ARG A 15 10.08 -34.23 5.32
N ARG A 16 8.92 -33.64 4.96
CA ARG A 16 8.84 -32.32 4.35
C ARG A 16 9.11 -31.21 5.36
N LEU A 17 8.77 -31.40 6.63
CA LEU A 17 9.07 -30.44 7.70
C LEU A 17 10.53 -30.51 8.18
N ALA A 18 11.15 -31.70 8.16
CA ALA A 18 12.53 -31.88 8.60
C ALA A 18 13.60 -31.70 7.51
N GLY A 19 13.22 -31.77 6.23
CA GLY A 19 14.13 -31.58 5.07
C GLY A 19 13.85 -30.32 4.26
N GLY A 20 12.93 -29.47 4.69
CA GLY A 20 12.52 -28.26 4.00
C GLY A 20 13.04 -26.99 4.69
N SER A 21 12.91 -25.87 4.04
CA SER A 21 13.30 -24.52 4.46
C SER A 21 12.66 -24.04 5.77
N ALA A 22 11.85 -24.84 6.48
CA ALA A 22 11.14 -24.46 7.69
C ALA A 22 12.08 -24.14 8.88
N LEU A 23 13.11 -24.94 9.08
CA LEU A 23 14.05 -24.73 10.19
C LEU A 23 14.90 -23.46 10.01
N PRO A 24 15.53 -23.20 8.86
CA PRO A 24 16.21 -21.92 8.63
C PRO A 24 15.25 -20.72 8.63
N MET A 25 14.03 -20.89 8.15
CA MET A 25 13.02 -19.84 8.20
C MET A 25 12.63 -19.48 9.65
N LEU A 26 12.43 -20.51 10.51
CA LEU A 26 12.17 -20.31 11.93
C LEU A 26 13.36 -19.65 12.64
N ALA A 27 14.58 -20.06 12.33
CA ALA A 27 15.79 -19.46 12.90
C ALA A 27 15.91 -17.98 12.55
N VAL A 28 15.63 -17.61 11.29
CA VAL A 28 15.63 -16.20 10.87
C VAL A 28 14.54 -15.41 11.58
N LEU A 29 13.32 -15.96 11.71
CA LEU A 29 12.23 -15.31 12.43
C LEU A 29 12.57 -15.07 13.90
N LEU A 30 13.15 -16.06 14.57
CA LEU A 30 13.58 -15.93 15.97
C LEU A 30 14.72 -14.92 16.11
N ALA A 31 15.67 -14.91 15.18
CA ALA A 31 16.75 -13.91 15.18
C ALA A 31 16.22 -12.49 14.99
N LEU A 32 15.25 -12.29 14.08
CA LEU A 32 14.59 -11.01 13.88
C LEU A 32 13.80 -10.57 15.12
N LEU A 33 13.07 -11.48 15.78
CA LEU A 33 12.36 -11.19 17.02
C LEU A 33 13.34 -10.82 18.15
N ALA A 34 14.44 -11.55 18.30
CA ALA A 34 15.47 -11.25 19.28
C ALA A 34 16.08 -9.85 19.02
N LEU A 35 16.41 -9.56 17.75
CA LEU A 35 16.93 -8.25 17.35
C LEU A 35 15.92 -7.13 17.66
N TRP A 36 14.63 -7.39 17.46
CA TRP A 36 13.56 -6.43 17.78
C TRP A 36 13.51 -6.15 19.29
N TYR A 37 13.53 -7.19 20.15
CA TYR A 37 13.55 -6.99 21.60
C TYR A 37 14.81 -6.23 22.08
N VAL A 38 15.98 -6.53 21.51
CA VAL A 38 17.20 -5.78 21.78
C VAL A 38 17.06 -4.33 21.34
N GLY A 39 16.52 -4.10 20.16
CA GLY A 39 16.23 -2.76 19.64
C GLY A 39 15.25 -1.98 20.52
N THR A 40 14.21 -2.64 21.05
CA THR A 40 13.24 -2.05 21.97
C THR A 40 13.95 -1.53 23.23
N VAL A 41 14.79 -2.36 23.87
CA VAL A 41 15.53 -1.94 25.06
C VAL A 41 16.50 -0.81 24.72
N TRP A 42 17.26 -0.93 23.64
CA TRP A 42 18.28 0.07 23.27
C TRP A 42 17.69 1.45 22.96
N LEU A 43 16.58 1.51 22.23
CA LEU A 43 15.93 2.77 21.83
C LEU A 43 15.16 3.42 22.98
N ASN A 44 14.58 2.63 23.89
CA ASN A 44 13.78 3.15 25.00
C ASN A 44 14.61 3.43 26.27
N ALA A 45 15.79 2.81 26.41
CA ALA A 45 16.66 2.96 27.58
C ALA A 45 16.96 4.42 27.95
N PRO A 46 17.32 5.34 27.01
CA PRO A 46 17.60 6.73 27.37
C PRO A 46 16.42 7.41 28.08
N ILE A 47 15.19 7.14 27.64
CA ILE A 47 13.98 7.76 28.22
C ILE A 47 13.74 7.27 29.64
N VAL A 48 14.00 5.98 29.91
CA VAL A 48 13.84 5.39 31.24
C VAL A 48 14.95 5.88 32.17
N ILE A 49 16.19 5.97 31.69
CA ILE A 49 17.33 6.51 32.44
C ILE A 49 17.08 7.97 32.82
N ASP A 50 16.64 8.81 31.89
CA ASP A 50 16.26 10.22 32.16
C ASP A 50 15.13 10.33 33.20
N ARG A 51 14.23 9.33 33.27
CA ARG A 51 13.21 9.27 34.33
C ARG A 51 13.83 8.93 35.66
N TYR A 52 14.69 7.93 35.73
CA TYR A 52 15.40 7.56 36.96
C TYR A 52 16.22 8.71 37.54
N GLU A 53 16.92 9.48 36.70
CA GLU A 53 17.68 10.66 37.12
C GLU A 53 16.77 11.74 37.68
N ARG A 54 15.62 12.00 37.08
CA ARG A 54 14.63 12.97 37.59
C ARG A 54 14.01 12.55 38.91
N ASP A 55 13.80 11.26 39.12
CA ASP A 55 13.20 10.68 40.32
C ASP A 55 14.28 10.46 41.43
N GLY A 56 15.55 10.77 41.15
CA GLY A 56 16.66 10.60 42.11
C GLY A 56 17.03 9.13 42.36
N ASN A 57 16.56 8.22 41.51
CA ASN A 57 16.89 6.80 41.64
C ASN A 57 18.22 6.50 40.95
N THR A 58 19.31 6.43 41.76
CA THR A 58 20.67 6.13 41.27
C THR A 58 21.05 4.64 41.41
N GLY A 59 20.17 3.82 41.99
CA GLY A 59 20.47 2.42 42.36
C GLY A 59 19.85 1.37 41.43
N TRP A 60 19.39 1.77 40.24
CA TRP A 60 18.71 0.85 39.31
C TRP A 60 19.64 -0.26 38.75
N SER A 61 19.10 -1.43 38.57
CA SER A 61 19.79 -2.57 37.95
C SER A 61 19.47 -2.70 36.46
N PHE A 62 20.32 -3.38 35.69
CA PHE A 62 20.06 -3.65 34.28
C PHE A 62 18.73 -4.41 34.07
N GLY A 63 18.38 -5.30 35.03
CA GLY A 63 17.11 -6.04 34.96
C GLY A 63 15.89 -5.11 35.12
N GLU A 64 15.95 -4.14 36.00
CA GLU A 64 14.91 -3.12 36.16
C GLU A 64 14.79 -2.25 34.92
N LEU A 65 15.91 -1.79 34.35
CA LEU A 65 15.91 -1.04 33.10
C LEU A 65 15.21 -1.81 31.96
N VAL A 66 15.53 -3.09 31.78
CA VAL A 66 14.89 -3.94 30.78
C VAL A 66 13.39 -4.11 31.06
N GLY A 67 13.02 -4.33 32.33
CA GLY A 67 11.62 -4.45 32.74
C GLY A 67 10.82 -3.18 32.45
N ASP A 68 11.34 -2.03 32.85
CA ASP A 68 10.67 -0.74 32.68
C ASP A 68 10.60 -0.29 31.21
N THR A 69 11.63 -0.60 30.40
CA THR A 69 11.56 -0.35 28.93
C THR A 69 10.50 -1.19 28.25
N MET A 70 10.26 -2.43 28.74
CA MET A 70 9.23 -3.33 28.20
C MET A 70 7.82 -3.05 28.74
N ALA A 71 7.70 -2.34 29.88
CA ALA A 71 6.42 -1.96 30.49
C ALA A 71 6.00 -0.51 30.18
N MET A 72 6.75 0.20 29.35
CA MET A 72 6.54 1.61 29.05
C MET A 72 5.22 1.85 28.30
N ASP A 73 4.38 2.80 28.75
CA ASP A 73 3.09 3.12 28.12
C ASP A 73 3.22 3.74 26.72
N ARG A 74 4.30 4.50 26.48
CA ARG A 74 4.58 5.17 25.20
C ARG A 74 6.02 4.99 24.77
N PRO A 75 6.42 3.79 24.35
CA PRO A 75 7.77 3.52 23.89
C PRO A 75 8.03 4.15 22.51
N LEU A 76 9.28 4.50 22.23
CA LEU A 76 9.71 4.87 20.87
C LEU A 76 9.61 3.67 19.91
N LEU A 77 10.05 2.50 20.38
CA LEU A 77 9.87 1.25 19.68
C LEU A 77 9.13 0.27 20.61
N PRO A 78 7.85 -0.03 20.35
CA PRO A 78 7.11 -0.99 21.16
C PRO A 78 7.64 -2.42 20.98
N ALA A 79 7.67 -3.18 22.07
CA ALA A 79 7.98 -4.60 22.01
C ALA A 79 6.85 -5.39 21.33
N PRO A 80 7.15 -6.54 20.68
CA PRO A 80 6.13 -7.35 20.01
C PRO A 80 4.93 -7.73 20.88
N HIS A 81 5.16 -8.04 22.16
CA HIS A 81 4.07 -8.37 23.10
C HIS A 81 3.19 -7.16 23.43
N GLN A 82 3.75 -5.93 23.48
CA GLN A 82 2.98 -4.70 23.69
C GLN A 82 2.07 -4.42 22.48
N ILE A 83 2.58 -4.66 21.26
CA ILE A 83 1.77 -4.53 20.04
C ILE A 83 0.60 -5.51 20.06
N LEU A 84 0.83 -6.76 20.46
CA LEU A 84 -0.23 -7.76 20.55
C LEU A 84 -1.27 -7.39 21.62
N ALA A 85 -0.84 -6.92 22.79
CA ALA A 85 -1.72 -6.47 23.85
C ALA A 85 -2.57 -5.24 23.43
N GLU A 86 -1.96 -4.28 22.72
CA GLU A 86 -2.69 -3.10 22.22
C GLU A 86 -3.64 -3.48 21.08
N LEU A 87 -3.28 -4.44 20.21
CA LEU A 87 -4.18 -4.99 19.20
C LEU A 87 -5.39 -5.66 19.85
N ASP A 88 -5.18 -6.51 20.86
CA ASP A 88 -6.26 -7.18 21.59
C ASP A 88 -7.23 -6.14 22.19
N LYS A 89 -6.69 -5.18 22.92
CA LYS A 89 -7.45 -4.10 23.54
C LYS A 89 -8.23 -3.25 22.52
N THR A 90 -7.59 -2.81 21.45
CA THR A 90 -8.19 -1.86 20.49
C THR A 90 -9.13 -2.54 19.49
N VAL A 91 -8.99 -3.85 19.26
CA VAL A 91 -9.83 -4.62 18.34
C VAL A 91 -10.98 -5.31 19.06
N LEU A 92 -10.74 -5.90 20.25
CA LEU A 92 -11.74 -6.73 20.95
C LEU A 92 -12.49 -5.98 22.07
N GLU A 93 -11.80 -5.13 22.84
CA GLU A 93 -12.42 -4.45 23.99
C GLU A 93 -13.10 -3.12 23.61
N VAL A 94 -12.56 -2.41 22.61
CA VAL A 94 -13.08 -1.11 22.19
C VAL A 94 -14.15 -1.31 21.11
N SER A 95 -15.31 -0.64 21.29
CA SER A 95 -16.39 -0.66 20.28
C SER A 95 -15.86 -0.27 18.89
N PRO A 96 -16.20 -1.01 17.81
CA PRO A 96 -15.76 -0.73 16.43
C PRO A 96 -16.10 0.68 15.93
N THR A 97 -17.12 1.32 16.51
CA THR A 97 -17.54 2.70 16.16
C THR A 97 -16.80 3.78 16.92
N SER A 98 -15.99 3.41 17.91
CA SER A 98 -15.21 4.35 18.71
C SER A 98 -14.00 4.87 17.92
N ARG A 99 -13.72 6.18 18.03
CA ARG A 99 -12.49 6.80 17.48
C ARG A 99 -11.18 6.25 18.08
N ARG A 100 -11.25 5.42 19.11
CA ARG A 100 -10.09 4.73 19.70
C ARG A 100 -9.89 3.33 19.11
N SER A 101 -10.86 2.82 18.34
CA SER A 101 -10.79 1.49 17.75
C SER A 101 -9.90 1.48 16.50
N LEU A 102 -9.04 0.49 16.42
CA LEU A 102 -8.21 0.24 15.22
C LEU A 102 -9.09 -0.11 14.01
N ILE A 103 -10.24 -0.76 14.24
CA ILE A 103 -11.22 -1.08 13.19
C ILE A 103 -11.79 0.20 12.58
N TYR A 104 -12.11 1.21 13.40
CA TYR A 104 -12.58 2.52 12.90
C TYR A 104 -11.52 3.19 12.02
N HIS A 105 -10.28 3.25 12.48
CA HIS A 105 -9.19 3.83 11.70
C HIS A 105 -8.92 3.05 10.41
N GLY A 106 -8.91 1.72 10.47
CA GLY A 106 -8.80 0.86 9.30
C GLY A 106 -9.91 1.12 8.26
N TRP A 107 -11.15 1.36 8.72
CA TRP A 107 -12.26 1.72 7.85
C TRP A 107 -12.08 3.11 7.21
N VAL A 108 -11.62 4.10 7.96
CA VAL A 108 -11.34 5.46 7.44
C VAL A 108 -10.25 5.41 6.38
N THR A 109 -9.14 4.71 6.64
CA THR A 109 -8.05 4.51 5.67
C THR A 109 -8.56 3.76 4.43
N LEU A 110 -9.30 2.67 4.61
CA LEU A 110 -9.82 1.88 3.49
C LEU A 110 -10.82 2.66 2.64
N SER A 111 -11.74 3.41 3.26
CA SER A 111 -12.72 4.22 2.54
C SER A 111 -12.06 5.33 1.72
N SER A 112 -11.07 6.03 2.27
CA SER A 112 -10.29 7.05 1.55
C SER A 112 -9.44 6.43 0.43
N ALA A 113 -8.83 5.27 0.66
CA ALA A 113 -8.08 4.54 -0.37
C ALA A 113 -8.99 4.09 -1.52
N LEU A 114 -10.15 3.49 -1.22
CA LEU A 114 -11.10 3.04 -2.25
C LEU A 114 -11.70 4.19 -3.05
N LEU A 115 -12.05 5.30 -2.39
CA LEU A 115 -12.54 6.50 -3.07
C LEU A 115 -11.46 7.08 -3.97
N GLY A 116 -10.24 7.22 -3.48
CA GLY A 116 -9.10 7.70 -4.28
C GLY A 116 -8.76 6.76 -5.43
N PHE A 117 -8.79 5.45 -5.21
CA PHE A 117 -8.61 4.43 -6.24
C PHE A 117 -9.66 4.56 -7.35
N ALA A 118 -10.94 4.71 -6.99
CA ALA A 118 -12.02 4.86 -7.95
C ALA A 118 -11.85 6.14 -8.79
N ILE A 119 -11.60 7.29 -8.14
CA ILE A 119 -11.38 8.57 -8.81
C ILE A 119 -10.15 8.51 -9.71
N GLY A 120 -9.00 8.03 -9.18
CA GLY A 120 -7.75 7.94 -9.94
C GLY A 120 -7.82 6.98 -11.11
N SER A 121 -8.55 5.85 -10.95
CA SER A 121 -8.75 4.87 -12.03
C SER A 121 -9.63 5.44 -13.15
N VAL A 122 -10.76 6.06 -12.81
CA VAL A 122 -11.64 6.69 -13.81
C VAL A 122 -10.90 7.82 -14.54
N LEU A 123 -10.21 8.68 -13.80
CA LEU A 123 -9.40 9.76 -14.38
C LEU A 123 -8.32 9.20 -15.31
N GLY A 124 -7.61 8.16 -14.88
CA GLY A 124 -6.56 7.50 -15.66
C GLY A 124 -7.09 6.91 -16.96
N VAL A 125 -8.22 6.23 -16.93
CA VAL A 125 -8.87 5.67 -18.13
C VAL A 125 -9.33 6.76 -19.09
N VAL A 126 -9.96 7.82 -18.57
CA VAL A 126 -10.44 8.97 -19.39
C VAL A 126 -9.27 9.70 -20.04
N LEU A 127 -8.20 9.97 -19.28
CA LEU A 127 -6.98 10.58 -19.83
C LEU A 127 -6.35 9.71 -20.91
N ALA A 128 -6.23 8.41 -20.69
CA ALA A 128 -5.68 7.48 -21.67
C ALA A 128 -6.52 7.43 -22.96
N ALA A 129 -7.85 7.38 -22.85
CA ALA A 129 -8.73 7.43 -24.00
C ALA A 129 -8.56 8.75 -24.78
N GLY A 130 -8.45 9.88 -24.10
CA GLY A 130 -8.18 11.18 -24.73
C GLY A 130 -6.83 11.24 -25.44
N ILE A 131 -5.77 10.77 -24.76
CA ILE A 131 -4.40 10.72 -25.30
C ILE A 131 -4.34 9.88 -26.59
N VAL A 132 -5.01 8.72 -26.61
CA VAL A 132 -5.00 7.83 -27.79
C VAL A 132 -5.85 8.36 -28.94
N HIS A 133 -6.89 9.17 -28.64
CA HIS A 133 -7.75 9.77 -29.67
C HIS A 133 -7.17 11.07 -30.26
N PHE A 134 -6.51 11.88 -29.44
CA PHE A 134 -6.06 13.21 -29.83
C PHE A 134 -4.54 13.32 -29.72
N ARG A 135 -3.85 13.38 -30.85
CA ARG A 135 -2.39 13.53 -30.93
C ARG A 135 -1.86 14.78 -30.22
N THR A 136 -2.70 15.81 -30.13
CA THR A 136 -2.38 17.04 -29.37
C THR A 136 -2.32 16.72 -27.88
N LEU A 137 -3.27 15.95 -27.32
CA LEU A 137 -3.25 15.55 -25.92
C LEU A 137 -2.08 14.61 -25.61
N GLU A 138 -1.74 13.71 -26.53
CA GLU A 138 -0.56 12.84 -26.38
C GLU A 138 0.71 13.67 -26.19
N ARG A 139 0.94 14.65 -27.05
CA ARG A 139 2.15 15.49 -27.03
C ARG A 139 2.19 16.50 -25.89
N SER A 140 1.03 16.97 -25.43
CA SER A 140 0.93 17.97 -24.36
C SER A 140 0.83 17.35 -22.97
N LEU A 141 0.00 16.32 -22.76
CA LEU A 141 -0.28 15.79 -21.42
C LEU A 141 0.70 14.70 -20.99
N LEU A 142 1.14 13.83 -21.90
CA LEU A 142 1.97 12.69 -21.53
C LEU A 142 3.29 13.10 -20.83
N PRO A 143 4.03 14.12 -21.29
CA PRO A 143 5.21 14.60 -20.58
C PRO A 143 4.91 15.08 -19.16
N TRP A 144 3.79 15.78 -18.95
CA TRP A 144 3.38 16.27 -17.64
C TRP A 144 2.93 15.15 -16.71
N ILE A 145 2.22 14.15 -17.24
CA ILE A 145 1.84 12.95 -16.48
C ILE A 145 3.09 12.20 -15.99
N ILE A 146 4.11 12.06 -16.83
CA ILE A 146 5.38 11.43 -16.44
C ILE A 146 6.11 12.31 -15.42
N ALA A 147 6.20 13.63 -15.67
CA ALA A 147 6.87 14.56 -14.78
C ALA A 147 6.21 14.64 -13.40
N SER A 148 4.89 14.44 -13.30
CA SER A 148 4.17 14.44 -12.02
C SER A 148 4.69 13.40 -11.04
N GLN A 149 5.28 12.30 -11.52
CA GLN A 149 5.84 11.24 -10.68
C GLN A 149 7.21 11.55 -10.09
N THR A 150 7.88 12.60 -10.60
CA THR A 150 9.17 13.03 -10.03
C THR A 150 9.00 13.81 -8.74
N VAL A 151 7.81 14.30 -8.46
CA VAL A 151 7.52 15.07 -7.25
C VAL A 151 7.21 14.11 -6.09
N PRO A 152 7.98 14.16 -4.99
CA PRO A 152 7.76 13.29 -3.84
C PRO A 152 6.42 13.62 -3.16
N ILE A 153 5.50 12.67 -3.17
CA ILE A 153 4.16 12.85 -2.58
C ILE A 153 4.20 13.25 -1.11
N LEU A 154 5.18 12.76 -0.34
CA LEU A 154 5.36 13.12 1.06
C LEU A 154 5.59 14.62 1.27
N ALA A 155 6.18 15.31 0.29
CA ALA A 155 6.38 16.76 0.35
C ALA A 155 5.11 17.54 0.02
N ILE A 156 4.26 17.00 -0.88
CA ILE A 156 3.04 17.68 -1.34
C ILE A 156 1.84 17.38 -0.43
N ALA A 157 1.78 16.21 0.19
CA ALA A 157 0.64 15.79 0.99
C ALA A 157 0.23 16.80 2.08
N PRO A 158 1.15 17.36 2.89
CA PRO A 158 0.79 18.37 3.87
C PRO A 158 0.18 19.62 3.23
N MET A 159 0.68 20.06 2.08
CA MET A 159 0.16 21.22 1.36
C MET A 159 -1.27 20.97 0.86
N ILE A 160 -1.53 19.79 0.28
CA ILE A 160 -2.87 19.40 -0.17
C ILE A 160 -3.86 19.44 1.01
N ILE A 161 -3.46 18.89 2.16
CA ILE A 161 -4.31 18.83 3.35
C ILE A 161 -4.62 20.23 3.88
N VAL A 162 -3.62 21.11 3.97
CA VAL A 162 -3.81 22.47 4.46
C VAL A 162 -4.71 23.28 3.49
N VAL A 163 -4.46 23.20 2.19
CA VAL A 163 -5.24 23.91 1.18
C VAL A 163 -6.69 23.41 1.16
N LEU A 164 -6.91 22.10 1.15
CA LEU A 164 -8.26 21.54 1.16
C LEU A 164 -8.97 21.80 2.50
N GLY A 165 -8.23 21.75 3.60
CA GLY A 165 -8.75 22.12 4.92
C GLY A 165 -9.22 23.58 5.00
N SER A 166 -8.49 24.51 4.41
CA SER A 166 -8.91 25.91 4.33
C SER A 166 -10.17 26.14 3.47
N LEU A 167 -10.45 25.23 2.54
CA LEU A 167 -11.67 25.20 1.73
C LEU A 167 -12.84 24.45 2.40
N GLY A 168 -12.64 23.95 3.63
CA GLY A 168 -13.64 23.19 4.38
C GLY A 168 -13.68 21.69 4.09
N PHE A 169 -12.79 21.16 3.24
CA PHE A 169 -12.68 19.73 2.97
C PHE A 169 -11.76 19.08 3.99
N VAL A 170 -12.32 18.31 4.91
CA VAL A 170 -11.58 17.59 5.95
C VAL A 170 -11.87 16.07 5.90
N GLY A 171 -11.11 15.29 6.63
CA GLY A 171 -11.33 13.86 6.80
C GLY A 171 -10.94 13.01 5.58
N VAL A 172 -11.90 12.31 5.00
CA VAL A 172 -11.67 11.35 3.90
C VAL A 172 -11.25 12.02 2.58
N VAL A 173 -11.76 13.24 2.30
CA VAL A 173 -11.60 13.89 0.98
C VAL A 173 -10.14 14.22 0.65
N PRO A 174 -9.35 14.91 1.49
CA PRO A 174 -7.95 15.18 1.21
C PRO A 174 -7.13 13.89 1.00
N LYS A 175 -7.36 12.87 1.82
CA LYS A 175 -6.71 11.56 1.73
C LYS A 175 -7.06 10.85 0.41
N ALA A 176 -8.32 10.91 -0.01
CA ALA A 176 -8.77 10.35 -1.28
C ALA A 176 -8.14 11.06 -2.49
N ILE A 177 -7.94 12.38 -2.43
CA ILE A 177 -7.27 13.15 -3.49
C ILE A 177 -5.80 12.74 -3.60
N ILE A 178 -5.10 12.57 -2.48
CA ILE A 178 -3.71 12.09 -2.45
C ILE A 178 -3.62 10.66 -3.02
N SER A 179 -4.55 9.79 -2.63
CA SER A 179 -4.66 8.43 -3.18
C SER A 179 -4.94 8.43 -4.67
N ALA A 180 -5.86 9.28 -5.15
CA ALA A 180 -6.19 9.42 -6.57
C ALA A 180 -4.98 9.90 -7.38
N TYR A 181 -4.20 10.84 -6.84
CA TYR A 181 -2.97 11.34 -7.46
C TYR A 181 -1.93 10.21 -7.66
N LEU A 182 -1.79 9.28 -6.73
CA LEU A 182 -0.89 8.15 -6.91
C LEU A 182 -1.42 7.10 -7.87
N CYS A 183 -2.76 6.94 -7.93
CA CYS A 183 -3.42 5.91 -8.74
C CYS A 183 -3.55 6.27 -10.22
N PHE A 184 -3.78 7.56 -10.56
CA PHE A 184 -4.09 7.92 -11.95
C PHE A 184 -2.95 7.60 -12.92
N PHE A 185 -1.71 7.76 -12.49
CA PHE A 185 -0.54 7.57 -13.35
C PHE A 185 -0.41 6.13 -13.88
N PRO A 186 -0.30 5.07 -13.03
CA PRO A 186 -0.15 3.72 -13.52
C PRO A 186 -1.34 3.28 -14.38
N VAL A 187 -2.55 3.76 -14.06
CA VAL A 187 -3.74 3.45 -14.85
C VAL A 187 -3.69 4.15 -16.20
N THR A 188 -3.31 5.44 -16.25
CA THR A 188 -3.16 6.17 -17.52
C THR A 188 -2.14 5.51 -18.42
N ILE A 189 -0.92 5.26 -17.93
CA ILE A 189 0.15 4.67 -18.73
C ILE A 189 -0.19 3.23 -19.17
N GLY A 190 -0.75 2.42 -18.26
CA GLY A 190 -1.19 1.07 -18.58
C GLY A 190 -2.27 1.06 -19.66
N MET A 191 -3.27 1.94 -19.55
CA MET A 191 -4.34 2.07 -20.52
C MET A 191 -3.86 2.62 -21.87
N VAL A 192 -2.98 3.64 -21.90
CA VAL A 192 -2.38 4.12 -23.15
C VAL A 192 -1.67 2.98 -23.84
N LYS A 193 -0.83 2.22 -23.13
CA LYS A 193 -0.14 1.05 -23.67
C LYS A 193 -1.12 -0.02 -24.18
N GLY A 194 -2.19 -0.28 -23.42
CA GLY A 194 -3.22 -1.25 -23.79
C GLY A 194 -4.03 -0.84 -25.02
N LEU A 195 -4.47 0.42 -25.09
CA LEU A 195 -5.23 0.95 -26.23
C LEU A 195 -4.39 1.06 -27.52
N THR A 196 -3.08 1.11 -27.41
CA THR A 196 -2.14 1.12 -28.55
C THR A 196 -1.55 -0.25 -28.86
N SER A 197 -1.89 -1.29 -28.11
CA SER A 197 -1.36 -2.66 -28.26
C SER A 197 -1.87 -3.45 -29.49
N PRO A 198 -3.03 -3.16 -30.10
CA PRO A 198 -3.46 -3.89 -31.28
C PRO A 198 -2.46 -3.80 -32.42
N ASP A 199 -2.23 -4.94 -33.10
CA ASP A 199 -1.37 -5.04 -34.26
C ASP A 199 -1.82 -4.05 -35.35
N PRO A 200 -0.88 -3.29 -35.97
CA PRO A 200 -1.18 -2.41 -37.11
C PRO A 200 -1.93 -3.12 -38.23
N MET A 201 -1.64 -4.40 -38.50
CA MET A 201 -2.34 -5.21 -39.50
C MET A 201 -3.83 -5.37 -39.18
N HIS A 202 -4.18 -5.59 -37.90
CA HIS A 202 -5.58 -5.64 -37.50
C HIS A 202 -6.28 -4.30 -37.64
N LEU A 203 -5.58 -3.21 -37.34
CA LEU A 203 -6.11 -1.84 -37.49
C LEU A 203 -6.40 -1.53 -38.98
N ASP A 204 -5.47 -1.89 -39.87
CA ASP A 204 -5.62 -1.66 -41.31
C ASP A 204 -6.73 -2.55 -41.92
N LEU A 205 -6.83 -3.80 -41.45
CA LEU A 205 -7.94 -4.70 -41.86
C LEU A 205 -9.30 -4.07 -41.53
N VAL A 206 -9.49 -3.61 -40.27
CA VAL A 206 -10.75 -3.03 -39.82
C VAL A 206 -11.08 -1.73 -40.59
N ARG A 207 -10.05 -0.93 -40.93
CA ARG A 207 -10.18 0.26 -41.78
C ARG A 207 -10.60 -0.08 -43.20
N THR A 208 -10.09 -1.17 -43.78
CA THR A 208 -10.50 -1.66 -45.14
C THR A 208 -11.98 -1.99 -45.17
N TYR A 209 -12.57 -2.42 -44.07
CA TYR A 209 -14.02 -2.62 -43.91
C TYR A 209 -14.79 -1.32 -43.61
N ASN A 210 -14.16 -0.15 -43.77
CA ASN A 210 -14.74 1.17 -43.53
C ASN A 210 -15.34 1.36 -42.13
N ALA A 211 -14.71 0.77 -41.10
CA ALA A 211 -15.18 0.90 -39.73
C ALA A 211 -14.97 2.30 -39.18
N ALA A 212 -15.99 2.83 -38.52
CA ALA A 212 -15.91 4.13 -37.84
C ALA A 212 -14.90 4.07 -36.66
N THR A 213 -14.30 5.22 -36.30
CA THR A 213 -13.33 5.33 -35.20
C THR A 213 -13.87 4.78 -33.87
N SER A 214 -15.15 5.00 -33.58
CA SER A 214 -15.81 4.46 -32.40
C SER A 214 -15.91 2.91 -32.42
N GLN A 215 -16.12 2.31 -33.61
CA GLN A 215 -16.13 0.86 -33.74
C GLN A 215 -14.74 0.27 -33.53
N ILE A 216 -13.70 0.92 -34.07
CA ILE A 216 -12.30 0.53 -33.81
C ILE A 216 -11.98 0.61 -32.33
N PHE A 217 -12.42 1.67 -31.65
CA PHE A 217 -12.19 1.83 -30.22
C PHE A 217 -12.87 0.73 -29.40
N TRP A 218 -14.18 0.55 -29.53
CA TRP A 218 -14.93 -0.37 -28.68
C TRP A 218 -14.75 -1.85 -29.04
N LYS A 219 -14.54 -2.18 -30.34
CA LYS A 219 -14.46 -3.57 -30.79
C LYS A 219 -13.03 -4.13 -30.88
N LEU A 220 -12.01 -3.25 -30.99
CA LEU A 220 -10.62 -3.70 -31.13
C LEU A 220 -9.74 -3.17 -29.99
N ARG A 221 -9.65 -1.84 -29.81
CA ARG A 221 -8.71 -1.24 -28.84
C ARG A 221 -9.09 -1.50 -27.39
N TRP A 222 -10.37 -1.31 -27.03
CA TRP A 222 -10.85 -1.50 -25.67
C TRP A 222 -10.70 -2.94 -25.18
N PRO A 223 -11.13 -3.99 -25.89
CA PRO A 223 -10.92 -5.37 -25.47
C PRO A 223 -9.44 -5.74 -25.32
N SER A 224 -8.58 -5.25 -26.23
CA SER A 224 -7.14 -5.47 -26.13
C SER A 224 -6.52 -4.77 -24.91
N ALA A 225 -7.08 -3.63 -24.48
CA ALA A 225 -6.60 -2.86 -23.34
C ALA A 225 -7.00 -3.46 -21.98
N VAL A 226 -8.03 -4.29 -21.90
CA VAL A 226 -8.56 -4.82 -20.63
C VAL A 226 -7.49 -5.54 -19.81
N VAL A 227 -6.62 -6.32 -20.44
CA VAL A 227 -5.52 -7.04 -19.77
C VAL A 227 -4.55 -6.04 -19.12
N TYR A 228 -4.22 -4.96 -19.81
CA TYR A 228 -3.35 -3.89 -19.32
C TYR A 228 -4.03 -3.08 -18.21
N LEU A 229 -5.35 -2.87 -18.32
CA LEU A 229 -6.15 -2.22 -17.28
C LEU A 229 -6.04 -2.99 -15.97
N PHE A 230 -6.35 -4.29 -15.98
CA PHE A 230 -6.27 -5.10 -14.76
C PHE A 230 -4.85 -5.19 -14.18
N ALA A 231 -3.83 -5.23 -15.03
CA ALA A 231 -2.44 -5.19 -14.58
C ALA A 231 -2.11 -3.86 -13.88
N SER A 232 -2.54 -2.73 -14.43
CA SER A 232 -2.33 -1.40 -13.83
C SER A 232 -3.19 -1.17 -12.59
N LEU A 233 -4.43 -1.69 -12.55
CA LEU A 233 -5.28 -1.60 -11.36
C LEU A 233 -4.68 -2.32 -10.15
N LYS A 234 -4.00 -3.46 -10.34
CA LYS A 234 -3.28 -4.14 -9.25
C LYS A 234 -2.22 -3.24 -8.60
N VAL A 235 -1.48 -2.49 -9.42
CA VAL A 235 -0.49 -1.53 -8.92
C VAL A 235 -1.18 -0.33 -8.27
N ALA A 236 -2.24 0.18 -8.90
CA ALA A 236 -2.99 1.33 -8.41
C ALA A 236 -3.64 1.09 -7.04
N VAL A 237 -4.16 -0.13 -6.76
CA VAL A 237 -4.72 -0.47 -5.43
C VAL A 237 -3.66 -0.34 -4.34
N ALA A 238 -2.45 -0.86 -4.56
CA ALA A 238 -1.38 -0.74 -3.58
C ALA A 238 -1.00 0.74 -3.36
N LEU A 239 -0.90 1.52 -4.44
CA LEU A 239 -0.59 2.95 -4.36
C LEU A 239 -1.72 3.76 -3.71
N ALA A 240 -2.99 3.35 -3.86
CA ALA A 240 -4.12 3.98 -3.18
C ALA A 240 -4.01 3.88 -1.66
N ILE A 241 -3.66 2.69 -1.16
CA ILE A 241 -3.45 2.46 0.27
C ILE A 241 -2.27 3.30 0.78
N VAL A 242 -1.16 3.31 0.05
CA VAL A 242 0.00 4.15 0.39
C VAL A 242 -0.41 5.63 0.42
N GLY A 243 -1.18 6.10 -0.57
CA GLY A 243 -1.67 7.48 -0.63
C GLY A 243 -2.57 7.86 0.55
N ALA A 244 -3.46 6.96 0.98
CA ALA A 244 -4.31 7.17 2.14
C ALA A 244 -3.47 7.28 3.43
N ILE A 245 -2.51 6.37 3.64
CA ILE A 245 -1.59 6.40 4.79
C ILE A 245 -0.76 7.68 4.79
N VAL A 246 -0.20 8.06 3.64
CA VAL A 246 0.57 9.32 3.51
C VAL A 246 -0.29 10.54 3.86
N GLY A 247 -1.57 10.53 3.47
CA GLY A 247 -2.54 11.56 3.81
C GLY A 247 -2.90 11.58 5.31
N GLU A 248 -2.65 10.52 6.05
CA GLU A 248 -2.89 10.45 7.51
C GLU A 248 -1.71 10.98 8.33
N LEU A 249 -0.48 10.92 7.81
CA LEU A 249 0.72 11.33 8.53
C LEU A 249 0.68 12.76 9.09
N PRO A 250 0.25 13.80 8.32
CA PRO A 250 0.24 15.17 8.80
C PRO A 250 -0.91 15.49 9.76
N THR A 251 -2.03 14.77 9.66
CA THR A 251 -3.24 15.03 10.46
C THR A 251 -3.28 14.22 11.75
N GLY A 252 -2.35 13.27 11.92
CA GLY A 252 -2.49 12.22 12.90
C GLY A 252 -3.74 11.37 12.63
N ALA A 253 -4.02 10.40 13.47
CA ALA A 253 -5.23 9.58 13.36
C ALA A 253 -6.54 10.34 13.67
N GLN A 254 -6.47 11.66 13.79
CA GLN A 254 -7.62 12.54 14.03
C GLN A 254 -8.15 13.03 12.67
N ALA A 255 -9.05 12.30 12.12
CA ALA A 255 -9.91 12.78 11.04
C ALA A 255 -11.35 12.75 11.53
#